data_a1c5ae13db6279346e741b9aaa52fd39
#
_entry.id   a1c5ae13db6279346e741b9aaa52fd39
#
_cell.length_a   1.000
_cell.length_b   1.000
_cell.length_c   1.000
_cell.angle_alpha   90.00
_cell.angle_beta   90.00
_cell.angle_gamma   90.00
#
_symmetry.space_group_name_H-M   'P 1'
#
loop_
_entity.id
_entity.type
_entity.pdbx_description
1 polymer ?
#
loop_
_entity_poly.entity_id
_entity_poly.type
_entity_poly.pdbx_seq_one_letter_code
_entity_poly.pdbx_strand_id
1 'polypeptide(L)'
;MVCGEGYSGYVIIITATHIVKGAHTVNHPKTYLAIDLKSYYASAECAARNLDPLTTNLVVADSSRTEKTICLAVSPSLKALGIPGRARLFEVVQKVKEANQARLQSAIRNHTVAYVDGRPQLSGSSYDSIALSADPTLEVSYLIAPPRMLYYEKVSRQIYGIYLKYIAPEDILVYSIDEVFIDATAYLPHYNMTAHDLAKTMIREVLYTTGITATAGIGSNLYLAKLAMDITAKHTAADADGVRIAELDEMSFRYSLWDHKPLTDFWQTGPGTVRRLEKLDIHTMGELARASLTREDELFKTFGVDAEILIDHAWGLEPCGMAEIKSYRPSSSSISEGQVLAEPYDYDHARIIVTEMADSLVYQLTDKNLITEGLTLDIGYDRENVDSGAYHGPVHIDHYGRKVPKGAHGSKRFENPSNLSSVIITEATALFDKIADKTLTVRRITICANRVTADTGTYQFSLFDDAENVEKMEKEKKLQKALVSLMKKYGKNSILKGTNYLDGATMRERNQQIGGHRSG
;
A
#
# COMPACT_ATOMS: atom_id res chain seq x y z
N MET A 1 -7.03 -12.99 -14.56
CA MET A 1 -7.06 -13.83 -13.36
C MET A 1 -5.66 -13.89 -12.80
N VAL A 2 -5.21 -12.84 -12.10
CA VAL A 2 -3.95 -12.80 -11.35
C VAL A 2 -4.23 -11.97 -10.09
N CYS A 3 -4.68 -12.64 -9.05
CA CYS A 3 -4.65 -12.12 -7.69
C CYS A 3 -3.66 -12.99 -6.92
N GLY A 4 -2.63 -12.37 -6.46
CA GLY A 4 -1.67 -12.95 -5.53
C GLY A 4 -0.28 -12.49 -5.87
N GLU A 5 0.12 -11.43 -5.19
CA GLU A 5 1.43 -11.25 -4.59
C GLU A 5 1.72 -9.77 -4.39
N GLY A 6 1.96 -9.43 -3.12
CA GLY A 6 2.71 -8.27 -2.67
C GLY A 6 2.24 -6.91 -3.19
N TYR A 7 1.32 -6.26 -2.47
CA TYR A 7 1.11 -4.83 -2.64
C TYR A 7 2.36 -4.05 -2.20
N SER A 8 3.37 -4.04 -3.04
CA SER A 8 4.24 -2.87 -3.13
C SER A 8 3.44 -1.86 -3.95
N GLY A 9 3.11 -0.71 -3.36
CA GLY A 9 2.31 0.30 -4.02
C GLY A 9 2.87 0.64 -5.40
N TYR A 10 2.25 0.13 -6.44
CA TYR A 10 2.47 0.60 -7.79
C TYR A 10 1.82 1.98 -7.89
N VAL A 11 2.62 3.02 -7.80
CA VAL A 11 2.25 4.31 -8.37
C VAL A 11 2.29 4.09 -9.88
N ILE A 12 1.11 3.89 -10.49
CA ILE A 12 0.98 3.89 -11.94
C ILE A 12 1.17 5.35 -12.38
N ILE A 13 2.39 5.70 -12.75
CA ILE A 13 2.67 6.96 -13.43
C ILE A 13 2.30 6.73 -14.89
N ILE A 14 1.10 7.13 -15.26
CA ILE A 14 0.67 7.16 -16.66
C ILE A 14 1.15 8.48 -17.23
N THR A 15 2.25 8.46 -17.96
CA THR A 15 2.65 9.59 -18.82
C THR A 15 1.83 9.52 -20.09
N ALA A 16 0.87 10.44 -20.23
CA ALA A 16 0.06 10.58 -21.43
C ALA A 16 0.90 11.23 -22.56
N THR A 17 1.48 10.43 -23.42
CA THR A 17 1.97 10.88 -24.72
C THR A 17 1.26 10.08 -25.79
N HIS A 18 0.08 10.55 -26.24
CA HIS A 18 -0.38 10.50 -27.64
C HIS A 18 -1.82 11.03 -27.72
N ILE A 19 -1.95 12.24 -28.28
CA ILE A 19 -3.23 12.75 -28.76
C ILE A 19 -3.62 11.93 -30.00
N VAL A 20 -4.55 11.00 -29.84
CA VAL A 20 -5.21 10.34 -30.96
C VAL A 20 -6.34 11.26 -31.44
N LYS A 21 -6.15 11.88 -32.57
CA LYS A 21 -7.25 12.50 -33.33
C LYS A 21 -8.18 11.38 -33.84
N GLY A 22 -9.36 11.24 -33.26
CA GLY A 22 -10.38 10.28 -33.67
C GLY A 22 -11.78 10.76 -33.35
N ALA A 23 -12.58 10.94 -34.42
CA ALA A 23 -14.04 10.96 -34.54
C ALA A 23 -14.87 11.45 -33.33
N HIS A 24 -15.59 12.55 -33.53
CA HIS A 24 -16.67 13.04 -32.66
C HIS A 24 -17.81 12.00 -32.60
N THR A 25 -17.74 11.10 -31.62
CA THR A 25 -18.92 10.43 -31.09
C THR A 25 -19.56 11.37 -30.08
N VAL A 26 -20.89 11.45 -30.06
CA VAL A 26 -21.66 12.18 -29.04
C VAL A 26 -21.23 11.62 -27.69
N ASN A 27 -20.36 12.34 -26.99
CA ASN A 27 -19.82 11.92 -25.71
C ASN A 27 -20.89 12.23 -24.66
N HIS A 28 -21.63 11.20 -24.22
CA HIS A 28 -22.38 11.31 -22.98
C HIS A 28 -21.40 11.64 -21.84
N PRO A 29 -21.75 12.55 -20.92
CA PRO A 29 -20.90 12.88 -19.80
C PRO A 29 -20.57 11.59 -19.04
N LYS A 30 -19.28 11.30 -18.86
CA LYS A 30 -18.85 10.10 -18.16
C LYS A 30 -19.15 10.22 -16.67
N THR A 31 -19.42 9.08 -16.03
CA THR A 31 -19.67 8.99 -14.61
C THR A 31 -18.87 7.84 -14.02
N TYR A 32 -17.96 8.20 -13.14
CA TYR A 32 -17.10 7.24 -12.43
C TYR A 32 -17.47 7.16 -10.97
N LEU A 33 -17.34 5.97 -10.39
CA LEU A 33 -17.45 5.73 -8.96
C LEU A 33 -16.09 5.30 -8.41
N ALA A 34 -15.70 5.83 -7.27
CA ALA A 34 -14.63 5.30 -6.43
C ALA A 34 -15.27 4.76 -5.15
N ILE A 35 -15.00 3.51 -4.76
CA ILE A 35 -15.57 2.89 -3.56
C ILE A 35 -14.43 2.34 -2.71
N ASP A 36 -14.36 2.75 -1.43
CA ASP A 36 -13.37 2.33 -0.43
C ASP A 36 -14.04 1.70 0.79
N LEU A 37 -13.60 0.50 1.17
CA LEU A 37 -14.13 -0.23 2.33
C LEU A 37 -13.58 0.37 3.62
N LYS A 38 -14.47 0.80 4.49
CA LYS A 38 -14.13 1.56 5.68
C LYS A 38 -13.27 0.78 6.67
N SER A 39 -12.01 1.21 6.87
CA SER A 39 -11.03 0.56 7.77
C SER A 39 -10.95 -0.96 7.54
N TYR A 40 -10.87 -1.40 6.32
CA TYR A 40 -11.16 -2.74 5.81
C TYR A 40 -10.70 -3.89 6.72
N TYR A 41 -9.42 -3.98 7.05
CA TYR A 41 -8.91 -5.11 7.85
C TYR A 41 -9.51 -5.14 9.26
N ALA A 42 -9.70 -3.96 9.89
CA ALA A 42 -10.33 -3.90 11.21
C ALA A 42 -11.81 -4.26 11.12
N SER A 43 -12.51 -3.80 10.07
CA SER A 43 -13.92 -4.13 9.84
C SER A 43 -14.11 -5.62 9.56
N ALA A 44 -13.23 -6.25 8.77
CA ALA A 44 -13.26 -7.68 8.53
C ALA A 44 -13.04 -8.49 9.82
N GLU A 45 -12.17 -8.03 10.72
CA GLU A 45 -11.94 -8.67 12.02
C GLU A 45 -13.12 -8.49 12.97
N CYS A 46 -13.79 -7.34 12.98
CA CYS A 46 -15.02 -7.12 13.74
C CYS A 46 -16.14 -8.03 13.21
N ALA A 47 -16.39 -8.02 11.90
CA ALA A 47 -17.43 -8.85 11.28
C ALA A 47 -17.23 -10.35 11.55
N ALA A 48 -15.98 -10.83 11.47
CA ALA A 48 -15.65 -12.22 11.79
C ALA A 48 -15.92 -12.63 13.25
N ARG A 49 -16.05 -11.65 14.16
CA ARG A 49 -16.35 -11.84 15.58
C ARG A 49 -17.80 -11.47 15.94
N ASN A 50 -18.64 -11.18 14.95
CA ASN A 50 -19.99 -10.67 15.13
C ASN A 50 -20.03 -9.38 15.96
N LEU A 51 -19.03 -8.49 15.77
CA LEU A 51 -18.94 -7.18 16.39
C LEU A 51 -19.22 -6.10 15.34
N ASP A 52 -19.79 -4.97 15.77
CA ASP A 52 -20.02 -3.83 14.87
C ASP A 52 -18.70 -3.13 14.54
N PRO A 53 -18.29 -3.07 13.24
CA PRO A 53 -17.07 -2.41 12.83
C PRO A 53 -17.02 -0.90 13.11
N LEU A 54 -18.17 -0.24 13.23
CA LEU A 54 -18.24 1.21 13.43
C LEU A 54 -18.05 1.61 14.89
N THR A 55 -18.48 0.74 15.83
CA THR A 55 -18.48 1.05 17.25
C THR A 55 -17.39 0.35 18.04
N THR A 56 -16.87 -0.78 17.54
CA THR A 56 -15.89 -1.58 18.25
C THR A 56 -14.48 -0.98 18.15
N ASN A 57 -13.84 -0.80 19.30
CA ASN A 57 -12.43 -0.44 19.39
C ASN A 57 -11.56 -1.66 19.09
N LEU A 58 -10.94 -1.69 17.90
CA LEU A 58 -10.09 -2.80 17.47
C LEU A 58 -8.92 -2.30 16.64
N VAL A 59 -7.75 -2.90 16.86
CA VAL A 59 -6.57 -2.76 16.00
C VAL A 59 -6.18 -4.11 15.42
N VAL A 60 -5.71 -4.11 14.17
CA VAL A 60 -5.09 -5.29 13.55
C VAL A 60 -3.58 -5.13 13.66
N ALA A 61 -2.96 -5.92 14.54
CA ALA A 61 -1.53 -5.86 14.80
C ALA A 61 -0.99 -7.24 15.21
N ASP A 62 0.27 -7.52 14.88
CA ASP A 62 0.97 -8.71 15.33
C ASP A 62 1.61 -8.46 16.71
N SER A 63 0.91 -8.82 17.78
CA SER A 63 1.37 -8.65 19.16
C SER A 63 2.56 -9.53 19.54
N SER A 64 2.91 -10.55 18.73
CA SER A 64 4.13 -11.34 18.95
C SER A 64 5.40 -10.59 18.56
N ARG A 65 5.27 -9.49 17.82
CA ARG A 65 6.35 -8.55 17.55
C ARG A 65 6.43 -7.51 18.68
N THR A 66 7.37 -6.59 18.57
CA THR A 66 7.52 -5.50 19.54
C THR A 66 6.38 -4.49 19.47
N GLU A 67 6.16 -3.70 20.51
CA GLU A 67 5.22 -2.57 20.51
C GLU A 67 5.50 -1.51 19.42
N LYS A 68 6.68 -1.55 18.79
CA LYS A 68 7.05 -0.72 17.64
C LYS A 68 6.39 -1.19 16.33
N THR A 69 5.68 -2.34 16.33
CA THR A 69 4.98 -2.85 15.15
C THR A 69 3.94 -1.85 14.64
N ILE A 70 3.81 -1.72 13.33
CA ILE A 70 2.78 -0.89 12.71
C ILE A 70 1.48 -1.68 12.70
N CYS A 71 0.41 -1.08 13.18
CA CYS A 71 -0.94 -1.62 13.04
C CYS A 71 -1.32 -1.63 11.55
N LEU A 72 -1.78 -2.77 11.07
CA LEU A 72 -2.26 -2.91 9.70
C LEU A 72 -3.53 -2.09 9.47
N ALA A 73 -4.40 -2.03 10.50
CA ALA A 73 -5.58 -1.18 10.52
C ALA A 73 -5.98 -0.80 11.95
N VAL A 74 -6.71 0.31 12.04
CA VAL A 74 -7.34 0.84 13.25
C VAL A 74 -8.83 1.06 12.96
N SER A 75 -9.72 0.62 13.85
CA SER A 75 -11.16 0.78 13.68
C SER A 75 -11.61 2.26 13.66
N PRO A 76 -12.77 2.57 13.08
CA PRO A 76 -13.31 3.93 13.06
C PRO A 76 -13.47 4.56 14.44
N SER A 77 -13.92 3.79 15.43
CA SER A 77 -14.10 4.25 16.81
C SER A 77 -12.77 4.66 17.47
N LEU A 78 -11.70 3.91 17.26
CA LEU A 78 -10.36 4.29 17.74
C LEU A 78 -9.77 5.48 16.96
N LYS A 79 -10.03 5.60 15.65
CA LYS A 79 -9.64 6.79 14.87
C LYS A 79 -10.29 8.07 15.42
N ALA A 80 -11.52 7.98 15.92
CA ALA A 80 -12.21 9.10 16.57
C ALA A 80 -11.51 9.58 17.86
N LEU A 81 -10.66 8.75 18.48
CA LEU A 81 -9.79 9.14 19.60
C LEU A 81 -8.46 9.79 19.13
N GLY A 82 -8.32 10.09 17.84
CA GLY A 82 -7.12 10.69 17.26
C GLY A 82 -5.98 9.70 16.99
N ILE A 83 -6.29 8.40 16.90
CA ILE A 83 -5.30 7.36 16.55
C ILE A 83 -5.20 7.26 15.02
N PRO A 84 -4.00 7.43 14.41
CA PRO A 84 -3.82 7.30 12.97
C PRO A 84 -4.17 5.91 12.44
N GLY A 85 -4.63 5.81 11.19
CA GLY A 85 -5.03 4.54 10.58
C GLY A 85 -3.91 3.48 10.50
N ARG A 86 -2.65 3.91 10.49
CA ARG A 86 -1.44 3.06 10.50
C ARG A 86 -0.52 3.41 11.67
N ALA A 87 -1.10 3.62 12.84
CA ALA A 87 -0.36 3.88 14.06
C ALA A 87 0.59 2.71 14.42
N ARG A 88 1.64 3.00 15.16
CA ARG A 88 2.39 1.96 15.86
C ARG A 88 1.64 1.53 17.10
N LEU A 89 1.81 0.27 17.51
CA LEU A 89 1.05 -0.26 18.65
C LEU A 89 1.27 0.56 19.94
N PHE A 90 2.50 1.05 20.19
CA PHE A 90 2.76 1.92 21.35
C PHE A 90 2.01 3.25 21.29
N GLU A 91 1.76 3.81 20.09
CA GLU A 91 0.98 5.04 19.93
C GLU A 91 -0.49 4.80 20.28
N VAL A 92 -1.01 3.61 19.94
CA VAL A 92 -2.37 3.20 20.35
C VAL A 92 -2.45 3.12 21.88
N VAL A 93 -1.49 2.44 22.52
CA VAL A 93 -1.40 2.34 24.00
C VAL A 93 -1.38 3.73 24.64
N GLN A 94 -0.54 4.63 24.13
CA GLN A 94 -0.42 5.99 24.65
C GLN A 94 -1.71 6.78 24.50
N LYS A 95 -2.34 6.76 23.30
CA LYS A 95 -3.58 7.50 23.03
C LYS A 95 -4.75 6.99 23.87
N VAL A 96 -4.88 5.69 24.04
CA VAL A 96 -5.89 5.09 24.92
C VAL A 96 -5.64 5.51 26.38
N LYS A 97 -4.40 5.53 26.84
CA LYS A 97 -4.04 6.03 28.18
C LYS A 97 -4.41 7.50 28.36
N GLU A 98 -4.12 8.36 27.38
CA GLU A 98 -4.51 9.79 27.39
C GLU A 98 -6.05 9.93 27.47
N ALA A 99 -6.79 9.17 26.66
CA ALA A 99 -8.26 9.16 26.69
C ALA A 99 -8.80 8.72 28.07
N ASN A 100 -8.23 7.70 28.68
CA ASN A 100 -8.63 7.21 30.01
C ASN A 100 -8.29 8.20 31.12
N GLN A 101 -7.17 8.91 31.03
CA GLN A 101 -6.85 10.00 31.95
C GLN A 101 -7.88 11.14 31.86
N ALA A 102 -8.27 11.53 30.66
CA ALA A 102 -9.27 12.56 30.45
C ALA A 102 -10.65 12.15 31.00
N ARG A 103 -11.05 10.87 30.80
CA ARG A 103 -12.29 10.31 31.35
C ARG A 103 -12.28 10.28 32.88
N LEU A 104 -11.18 9.83 33.50
CA LEU A 104 -11.02 9.82 34.95
C LEU A 104 -11.13 11.24 35.53
N GLN A 105 -10.44 12.21 34.91
CA GLN A 105 -10.55 13.61 35.35
C GLN A 105 -11.96 14.18 35.23
N SER A 106 -12.70 13.78 34.17
CA SER A 106 -14.09 14.17 34.00
C SER A 106 -14.99 13.54 35.06
N ALA A 107 -14.80 12.25 35.37
CA ALA A 107 -15.54 11.54 36.40
C ALA A 107 -15.29 12.12 37.79
N ILE A 108 -14.05 12.55 38.10
CA ILE A 108 -13.72 13.24 39.35
C ILE A 108 -14.46 14.57 39.44
N ARG A 109 -14.42 15.40 38.38
CA ARG A 109 -15.12 16.70 38.35
C ARG A 109 -16.62 16.57 38.50
N ASN A 110 -17.19 15.51 37.94
CA ASN A 110 -18.65 15.26 37.99
C ASN A 110 -19.07 14.45 39.21
N HIS A 111 -18.17 14.15 40.15
CA HIS A 111 -18.43 13.33 41.35
C HIS A 111 -19.03 11.94 41.06
N THR A 112 -18.70 11.35 39.90
CA THR A 112 -19.17 10.01 39.48
C THR A 112 -18.09 8.93 39.59
N VAL A 113 -16.88 9.28 40.09
CA VAL A 113 -15.77 8.38 40.22
C VAL A 113 -15.94 7.44 41.43
N ALA A 114 -15.56 6.17 41.27
CA ALA A 114 -15.40 5.24 42.38
C ALA A 114 -14.02 5.44 43.06
N TYR A 115 -13.95 5.18 44.38
CA TYR A 115 -12.70 5.21 45.13
C TYR A 115 -12.37 3.80 45.61
N VAL A 116 -11.19 3.30 45.22
CA VAL A 116 -10.65 2.01 45.66
C VAL A 116 -9.33 2.30 46.39
N ASP A 117 -9.20 1.88 47.62
CA ASP A 117 -8.04 2.17 48.47
C ASP A 117 -7.68 3.67 48.54
N GLY A 118 -8.71 4.53 48.57
CA GLY A 118 -8.54 5.98 48.62
C GLY A 118 -8.10 6.64 47.29
N ARG A 119 -8.01 5.88 46.21
CA ARG A 119 -7.64 6.40 44.87
C ARG A 119 -8.86 6.39 43.95
N PRO A 120 -9.03 7.45 43.14
CA PRO A 120 -10.12 7.52 42.17
C PRO A 120 -9.83 6.52 41.03
N GLN A 121 -10.83 5.72 40.68
CA GLN A 121 -10.76 4.73 39.59
C GLN A 121 -12.04 4.77 38.75
N LEU A 122 -11.92 4.43 37.47
CA LEU A 122 -13.06 4.18 36.59
C LEU A 122 -13.74 2.85 36.98
N SER A 123 -15.06 2.76 36.78
CA SER A 123 -15.90 1.67 37.32
C SER A 123 -15.78 0.34 36.58
N GLY A 124 -15.22 0.33 35.38
CA GLY A 124 -15.07 -0.84 34.51
C GLY A 124 -14.42 -0.46 33.20
N SER A 125 -14.51 -1.31 32.18
CA SER A 125 -13.97 -1.01 30.85
C SER A 125 -14.88 -1.51 29.74
N SER A 126 -14.83 -0.84 28.58
CA SER A 126 -15.53 -1.28 27.38
C SER A 126 -14.69 -1.01 26.13
N TYR A 127 -14.79 -1.89 25.14
CA TYR A 127 -14.28 -1.68 23.79
C TYR A 127 -15.38 -1.22 22.81
N ASP A 128 -16.59 -0.98 23.28
CA ASP A 128 -17.70 -0.45 22.47
C ASP A 128 -17.87 1.06 22.72
N SER A 129 -17.77 1.86 21.67
CA SER A 129 -17.90 3.31 21.73
C SER A 129 -19.30 3.79 22.14
N ILE A 130 -20.36 3.01 21.87
CA ILE A 130 -21.72 3.33 22.33
C ILE A 130 -21.79 3.19 23.84
N ALA A 131 -21.32 2.07 24.40
CA ALA A 131 -21.28 1.86 25.84
C ALA A 131 -20.42 2.93 26.54
N LEU A 132 -19.26 3.26 25.95
CA LEU A 132 -18.37 4.31 26.46
C LEU A 132 -19.01 5.71 26.43
N SER A 133 -19.89 5.98 25.46
CA SER A 133 -20.62 7.25 25.37
C SER A 133 -21.79 7.29 26.36
N ALA A 134 -22.45 6.16 26.58
CA ALA A 134 -23.55 6.04 27.54
C ALA A 134 -23.10 6.11 29.00
N ASP A 135 -21.90 5.57 29.30
CA ASP A 135 -21.32 5.59 30.64
C ASP A 135 -19.92 6.21 30.66
N PRO A 136 -19.80 7.50 31.07
CA PRO A 136 -18.52 8.19 31.18
C PRO A 136 -17.56 7.60 32.24
N THR A 137 -18.01 6.74 33.13
CA THR A 137 -17.20 6.13 34.18
C THR A 137 -16.45 4.89 33.69
N LEU A 138 -16.75 4.37 32.50
CA LEU A 138 -16.03 3.24 31.92
C LEU A 138 -14.67 3.65 31.35
N GLU A 139 -13.70 2.78 31.50
CA GLU A 139 -12.39 2.87 30.85
C GLU A 139 -12.47 2.43 29.40
N VAL A 140 -11.78 3.15 28.50
CA VAL A 140 -11.63 2.74 27.11
C VAL A 140 -10.68 1.53 27.06
N SER A 141 -11.18 0.41 26.56
CA SER A 141 -10.38 -0.74 26.16
C SER A 141 -10.47 -0.98 24.66
N TYR A 142 -9.65 -1.89 24.15
CA TYR A 142 -9.64 -2.26 22.72
C TYR A 142 -9.17 -3.68 22.51
N LEU A 143 -9.55 -4.26 21.38
CA LEU A 143 -9.14 -5.60 20.95
C LEU A 143 -7.92 -5.51 20.04
N ILE A 144 -6.97 -6.44 20.18
CA ILE A 144 -5.86 -6.63 19.24
C ILE A 144 -6.14 -7.92 18.46
N ALA A 145 -6.34 -7.79 17.14
CA ALA A 145 -6.50 -8.92 16.24
C ALA A 145 -5.20 -9.19 15.48
N PRO A 146 -4.68 -10.44 15.49
CA PRO A 146 -3.55 -10.78 14.64
C PRO A 146 -3.94 -10.70 13.16
N PRO A 147 -3.04 -10.24 12.25
CA PRO A 147 -3.31 -10.19 10.82
C PRO A 147 -3.63 -11.58 10.25
N ARG A 148 -4.63 -11.65 9.34
CA ARG A 148 -5.03 -12.86 8.61
C ARG A 148 -5.18 -12.54 7.12
N MET A 149 -4.06 -12.36 6.42
CA MET A 149 -4.05 -11.81 5.07
C MET A 149 -4.85 -12.66 4.07
N LEU A 150 -4.79 -13.97 4.13
CA LEU A 150 -5.60 -14.87 3.27
C LEU A 150 -7.11 -14.71 3.52
N TYR A 151 -7.51 -14.48 4.77
CA TYR A 151 -8.90 -14.19 5.10
C TYR A 151 -9.36 -12.88 4.47
N TYR A 152 -8.54 -11.85 4.55
CA TYR A 152 -8.86 -10.54 3.94
C TYR A 152 -8.96 -10.64 2.42
N GLU A 153 -8.03 -11.34 1.76
CA GLU A 153 -8.15 -11.61 0.32
C GLU A 153 -9.44 -12.35 -0.04
N LYS A 154 -9.83 -13.33 0.77
CA LYS A 154 -11.08 -14.08 0.55
C LYS A 154 -12.30 -13.16 0.64
N VAL A 155 -12.38 -12.31 1.66
CA VAL A 155 -13.49 -11.36 1.84
C VAL A 155 -13.48 -10.31 0.72
N SER A 156 -12.32 -9.78 0.33
CA SER A 156 -12.20 -8.84 -0.79
C SER A 156 -12.69 -9.44 -2.10
N ARG A 157 -12.35 -10.71 -2.40
CA ARG A 157 -12.88 -11.42 -3.58
C ARG A 157 -14.39 -11.63 -3.53
N GLN A 158 -14.95 -11.88 -2.34
CA GLN A 158 -16.40 -11.98 -2.15
C GLN A 158 -17.07 -10.64 -2.46
N ILE A 159 -16.52 -9.53 -1.98
CA ILE A 159 -17.01 -8.17 -2.24
C ILE A 159 -16.90 -7.83 -3.72
N TYR A 160 -15.77 -8.15 -4.36
CA TYR A 160 -15.63 -7.98 -5.81
C TYR A 160 -16.69 -8.75 -6.59
N GLY A 161 -17.02 -9.98 -6.15
CA GLY A 161 -18.12 -10.77 -6.71
C GLY A 161 -19.49 -10.10 -6.57
N ILE A 162 -19.70 -9.24 -5.57
CA ILE A 162 -20.92 -8.43 -5.45
C ILE A 162 -20.94 -7.34 -6.52
N TYR A 163 -19.84 -6.61 -6.71
CA TYR A 163 -19.76 -5.58 -7.77
C TYR A 163 -19.99 -6.16 -9.16
N LEU A 164 -19.51 -7.37 -9.42
CA LEU A 164 -19.72 -8.08 -10.71
C LEU A 164 -21.19 -8.43 -11.00
N LYS A 165 -22.09 -8.35 -10.04
CA LYS A 165 -23.55 -8.51 -10.31
C LYS A 165 -24.14 -7.31 -11.03
N TYR A 166 -23.52 -6.14 -10.89
CA TYR A 166 -23.98 -4.86 -11.40
C TYR A 166 -23.16 -4.35 -12.57
N ILE A 167 -21.87 -4.60 -12.58
CA ILE A 167 -20.90 -4.00 -13.49
C ILE A 167 -20.04 -5.08 -14.10
N ALA A 168 -19.78 -5.00 -15.38
CA ALA A 168 -18.88 -5.93 -16.09
C ALA A 168 -17.42 -5.73 -15.65
N PRO A 169 -16.59 -6.78 -15.66
CA PRO A 169 -15.21 -6.71 -15.17
C PRO A 169 -14.31 -5.74 -15.96
N GLU A 170 -14.64 -5.47 -17.22
CA GLU A 170 -13.96 -4.48 -18.06
C GLU A 170 -14.13 -3.06 -17.56
N ASP A 171 -15.23 -2.73 -16.86
CA ASP A 171 -15.55 -1.40 -16.34
C ASP A 171 -15.23 -1.28 -14.83
N ILE A 172 -14.60 -2.29 -14.22
CA ILE A 172 -14.10 -2.25 -12.84
C ILE A 172 -12.57 -2.28 -12.85
N LEU A 173 -11.93 -1.32 -12.19
CA LEU A 173 -10.53 -1.35 -11.84
C LEU A 173 -10.38 -1.66 -10.35
N VAL A 174 -9.81 -2.81 -10.00
CA VAL A 174 -9.40 -3.12 -8.62
C VAL A 174 -8.11 -2.33 -8.35
N TYR A 175 -8.24 -1.24 -7.61
CA TYR A 175 -7.12 -0.35 -7.28
C TYR A 175 -6.28 -0.88 -6.11
N SER A 176 -6.97 -1.40 -5.09
CA SER A 176 -6.34 -2.07 -3.95
C SER A 176 -7.21 -3.23 -3.45
N ILE A 177 -6.85 -3.84 -2.31
CA ILE A 177 -7.64 -4.90 -1.68
C ILE A 177 -9.00 -4.40 -1.16
N ASP A 178 -9.13 -3.11 -0.94
CA ASP A 178 -10.29 -2.44 -0.31
C ASP A 178 -10.87 -1.32 -1.16
N GLU A 179 -10.29 -1.03 -2.33
CA GLU A 179 -10.69 0.08 -3.19
C GLU A 179 -10.88 -0.33 -4.64
N VAL A 180 -11.97 0.14 -5.25
CA VAL A 180 -12.27 -0.05 -6.67
C VAL A 180 -12.68 1.26 -7.33
N PHE A 181 -12.36 1.40 -8.63
CA PHE A 181 -12.96 2.37 -9.52
C PHE A 181 -13.89 1.68 -10.50
N ILE A 182 -14.98 2.33 -10.85
CA ILE A 182 -16.02 1.80 -11.75
C ILE A 182 -16.39 2.86 -12.77
N ASP A 183 -16.39 2.55 -14.04
CA ASP A 183 -17.07 3.35 -15.07
C ASP A 183 -18.57 2.98 -15.08
N ALA A 184 -19.38 3.82 -14.46
CA ALA A 184 -20.82 3.60 -14.32
C ALA A 184 -21.64 4.13 -15.49
N THR A 185 -21.02 4.81 -16.46
CA THR A 185 -21.68 5.59 -17.51
C THR A 185 -22.76 4.81 -18.25
N ALA A 186 -22.45 3.60 -18.74
CA ALA A 186 -23.38 2.79 -19.51
C ALA A 186 -24.48 2.12 -18.64
N TYR A 187 -24.24 1.98 -17.35
CA TYR A 187 -25.11 1.23 -16.44
C TYR A 187 -26.25 2.07 -15.85
N LEU A 188 -26.03 3.39 -15.69
CA LEU A 188 -27.07 4.29 -15.14
C LEU A 188 -28.35 4.29 -15.97
N PRO A 189 -28.31 4.44 -17.30
CA PRO A 189 -29.52 4.31 -18.14
C PRO A 189 -30.10 2.89 -18.10
N HIS A 190 -29.22 1.87 -18.09
CA HIS A 190 -29.65 0.47 -18.08
C HIS A 190 -30.48 0.12 -16.83
N TYR A 191 -30.05 0.55 -15.66
CA TYR A 191 -30.75 0.32 -14.40
C TYR A 191 -31.81 1.38 -14.10
N ASN A 192 -31.90 2.46 -14.88
CA ASN A 192 -32.72 3.64 -14.61
C ASN A 192 -32.45 4.16 -13.18
N MET A 193 -31.17 4.27 -12.82
CA MET A 193 -30.70 4.72 -11.49
C MET A 193 -29.81 5.94 -11.63
N THR A 194 -29.76 6.75 -10.57
CA THR A 194 -28.69 7.74 -10.40
C THR A 194 -27.39 7.06 -10.00
N ALA A 195 -26.26 7.73 -10.18
CA ALA A 195 -24.95 7.23 -9.74
C ALA A 195 -24.93 7.01 -8.21
N HIS A 196 -25.59 7.91 -7.48
CA HIS A 196 -25.75 7.81 -6.03
C HIS A 196 -26.52 6.53 -5.62
N ASP A 197 -27.65 6.25 -6.29
CA ASP A 197 -28.48 5.09 -5.97
C ASP A 197 -27.77 3.78 -6.32
N LEU A 198 -27.06 3.74 -7.45
CA LEU A 198 -26.27 2.56 -7.85
C LEU A 198 -25.14 2.30 -6.84
N ALA A 199 -24.36 3.31 -6.47
CA ALA A 199 -23.30 3.19 -5.46
C ALA A 199 -23.88 2.72 -4.11
N LYS A 200 -24.96 3.33 -3.66
CA LYS A 200 -25.64 2.98 -2.41
C LYS A 200 -26.16 1.54 -2.42
N THR A 201 -26.74 1.08 -3.53
CA THR A 201 -27.23 -0.29 -3.69
C THR A 201 -26.11 -1.31 -3.56
N MET A 202 -24.99 -1.09 -4.26
CA MET A 202 -23.81 -1.96 -4.18
C MET A 202 -23.21 -1.98 -2.77
N ILE A 203 -23.07 -0.82 -2.13
CA ILE A 203 -22.49 -0.71 -0.77
C ILE A 203 -23.40 -1.41 0.24
N ARG A 204 -24.72 -1.27 0.13
CA ARG A 204 -25.67 -1.96 1.02
C ARG A 204 -25.60 -3.48 0.85
N GLU A 205 -25.49 -3.98 -0.37
CA GLU A 205 -25.32 -5.41 -0.57
C GLU A 205 -24.01 -5.93 0.04
N VAL A 206 -22.92 -5.14 -0.06
CA VAL A 206 -21.65 -5.45 0.62
C VAL A 206 -21.87 -5.48 2.13
N LEU A 207 -22.51 -4.48 2.71
CA LEU A 207 -22.78 -4.39 4.14
C LEU A 207 -23.61 -5.60 4.64
N TYR A 208 -24.74 -5.90 3.98
CA TYR A 208 -25.61 -7.01 4.41
C TYR A 208 -24.96 -8.38 4.23
N THR A 209 -24.06 -8.52 3.24
CA THR A 209 -23.40 -9.79 2.98
C THR A 209 -22.16 -10.02 3.86
N THR A 210 -21.43 -8.95 4.21
CA THR A 210 -20.12 -9.06 4.87
C THR A 210 -20.02 -8.34 6.20
N GLY A 211 -21.01 -7.52 6.57
CA GLY A 211 -20.95 -6.64 7.73
C GLY A 211 -20.00 -5.45 7.58
N ILE A 212 -19.48 -5.19 6.37
CA ILE A 212 -18.51 -4.13 6.10
C ILE A 212 -19.17 -3.03 5.29
N THR A 213 -19.09 -1.79 5.77
CA THR A 213 -19.55 -0.61 5.02
C THR A 213 -18.44 0.03 4.20
N ALA A 214 -18.83 0.94 3.30
CA ALA A 214 -17.90 1.65 2.42
C ALA A 214 -18.25 3.15 2.33
N THR A 215 -17.29 3.90 1.80
CA THR A 215 -17.46 5.29 1.37
C THR A 215 -17.34 5.32 -0.16
N ALA A 216 -18.16 6.14 -0.82
CA ALA A 216 -18.06 6.33 -2.27
C ALA A 216 -17.89 7.79 -2.66
N GLY A 217 -17.17 7.97 -3.76
CA GLY A 217 -17.11 9.22 -4.49
C GLY A 217 -17.62 9.04 -5.92
N ILE A 218 -18.35 10.02 -6.41
CA ILE A 218 -18.88 10.09 -7.77
C ILE A 218 -18.16 11.24 -8.46
N GLY A 219 -17.72 11.05 -9.70
CA GLY A 219 -17.02 12.08 -10.45
C GLY A 219 -17.23 11.97 -11.95
N SER A 220 -17.08 13.09 -12.66
CA SER A 220 -17.06 13.14 -14.13
C SER A 220 -15.80 12.47 -14.73
N ASN A 221 -14.78 12.24 -13.92
CA ASN A 221 -13.57 11.51 -14.24
C ASN A 221 -13.03 10.77 -13.01
N LEU A 222 -12.00 9.92 -13.18
CA LEU A 222 -11.44 9.09 -12.12
C LEU A 222 -10.83 9.92 -10.98
N TYR A 223 -10.17 11.03 -11.31
CA TYR A 223 -9.56 11.93 -10.33
C TYR A 223 -10.62 12.55 -9.41
N LEU A 224 -11.68 13.11 -9.99
CA LEU A 224 -12.77 13.73 -9.23
C LEU A 224 -13.56 12.71 -8.39
N ALA A 225 -13.79 11.50 -8.93
CA ALA A 225 -14.40 10.41 -8.15
C ALA A 225 -13.56 10.07 -6.92
N LYS A 226 -12.22 9.99 -7.07
CA LYS A 226 -11.30 9.73 -5.96
C LYS A 226 -11.31 10.87 -4.95
N LEU A 227 -11.25 12.13 -5.36
CA LEU A 227 -11.30 13.28 -4.46
C LEU A 227 -12.65 13.41 -3.73
N ALA A 228 -13.75 13.13 -4.44
CA ALA A 228 -15.07 13.08 -3.82
C ALA A 228 -15.10 12.08 -2.66
N MET A 229 -14.51 10.90 -2.86
CA MET A 229 -14.41 9.85 -1.84
C MET A 229 -13.46 10.23 -0.70
N ASP A 230 -12.24 10.68 -1.02
CA ASP A 230 -11.17 10.87 -0.03
C ASP A 230 -11.29 12.16 0.77
N ILE A 231 -11.84 13.22 0.18
CA ILE A 231 -11.92 14.54 0.81
C ILE A 231 -13.36 14.88 1.13
N THR A 232 -14.23 14.97 0.13
CA THR A 232 -15.58 15.51 0.31
C THR A 232 -16.47 14.59 1.14
N ALA A 233 -16.47 13.28 0.88
CA ALA A 233 -17.31 12.32 1.60
C ALA A 233 -16.95 12.20 3.10
N LYS A 234 -15.71 12.53 3.49
CA LYS A 234 -15.32 12.56 4.91
C LYS A 234 -16.09 13.61 5.72
N HIS A 235 -16.50 14.69 5.07
CA HIS A 235 -17.27 15.79 5.66
C HIS A 235 -18.77 15.66 5.45
N THR A 236 -19.22 14.65 4.68
CA THR A 236 -20.64 14.35 4.46
C THR A 236 -21.17 13.52 5.64
N ALA A 237 -22.39 13.81 6.08
CA ALA A 237 -23.07 13.01 7.10
C ALA A 237 -23.26 11.57 6.59
N ALA A 238 -22.98 10.60 7.46
CA ALA A 238 -23.28 9.21 7.16
C ALA A 238 -24.79 8.96 7.22
N ASP A 239 -25.32 8.09 6.35
CA ASP A 239 -26.69 7.60 6.49
C ASP A 239 -26.82 6.58 7.64
N ALA A 240 -28.02 6.01 7.83
CA ALA A 240 -28.29 5.04 8.90
C ALA A 240 -27.40 3.78 8.84
N ASP A 241 -26.93 3.42 7.65
CA ASP A 241 -26.04 2.28 7.40
C ASP A 241 -24.55 2.67 7.49
N GLY A 242 -24.24 3.90 7.89
CA GLY A 242 -22.88 4.42 7.99
C GLY A 242 -22.24 4.76 6.63
N VAL A 243 -23.02 4.73 5.54
CA VAL A 243 -22.57 5.02 4.18
C VAL A 243 -22.40 6.52 3.98
N ARG A 244 -21.33 6.92 3.32
CA ARG A 244 -21.05 8.29 2.92
C ARG A 244 -20.79 8.32 1.43
N ILE A 245 -21.52 9.18 0.72
CA ILE A 245 -21.36 9.36 -0.73
C ILE A 245 -21.24 10.85 -0.99
N ALA A 246 -20.28 11.25 -1.80
CA ALA A 246 -20.11 12.62 -2.27
C ALA A 246 -19.90 12.62 -3.79
N GLU A 247 -20.17 13.77 -4.41
CA GLU A 247 -20.09 13.96 -5.86
C GLU A 247 -19.28 15.22 -6.17
N LEU A 248 -18.42 15.14 -7.19
CA LEU A 248 -17.67 16.27 -7.74
C LEU A 248 -17.69 16.24 -9.25
N ASP A 249 -17.96 17.39 -9.83
CA ASP A 249 -17.62 17.75 -11.20
C ASP A 249 -16.49 18.80 -11.20
N GLU A 250 -16.03 19.22 -12.36
CA GLU A 250 -14.93 20.18 -12.48
C GLU A 250 -15.25 21.53 -11.81
N MET A 251 -16.51 21.96 -11.86
CA MET A 251 -16.90 23.24 -11.27
C MET A 251 -17.03 23.16 -9.77
N SER A 252 -17.73 22.15 -9.25
CA SER A 252 -17.86 21.93 -7.80
C SER A 252 -16.51 21.65 -7.13
N PHE A 253 -15.58 20.95 -7.81
CA PHE A 253 -14.19 20.80 -7.38
C PHE A 253 -13.50 22.16 -7.22
N ARG A 254 -13.59 23.03 -8.24
CA ARG A 254 -12.96 24.36 -8.19
C ARG A 254 -13.55 25.24 -7.09
N TYR A 255 -14.87 25.20 -6.89
CA TYR A 255 -15.52 25.96 -5.85
C TYR A 255 -15.22 25.46 -4.44
N SER A 256 -15.11 24.15 -4.23
CA SER A 256 -15.02 23.57 -2.89
C SER A 256 -13.60 23.18 -2.47
N LEU A 257 -12.72 22.82 -3.40
CA LEU A 257 -11.42 22.24 -3.09
C LEU A 257 -10.20 23.04 -3.58
N TRP A 258 -10.38 24.11 -4.38
CA TRP A 258 -9.23 24.89 -4.85
C TRP A 258 -8.39 25.49 -3.73
N ASP A 259 -9.00 25.84 -2.60
CA ASP A 259 -8.32 26.39 -1.42
C ASP A 259 -8.08 25.37 -0.32
N HIS A 260 -8.42 24.09 -0.57
CA HIS A 260 -8.22 23.01 0.40
C HIS A 260 -6.73 22.79 0.70
N LYS A 261 -6.42 22.54 1.98
CA LYS A 261 -5.08 22.19 2.49
C LYS A 261 -5.19 21.02 3.46
N PRO A 262 -4.15 20.18 3.52
CA PRO A 262 -2.88 20.24 2.80
C PRO A 262 -2.98 19.67 1.37
N LEU A 263 -2.06 20.08 0.49
CA LEU A 263 -1.97 19.54 -0.87
C LEU A 263 -1.73 18.02 -0.93
N THR A 264 -1.20 17.43 0.14
CA THR A 264 -1.02 15.96 0.23
C THR A 264 -2.31 15.16 0.32
N ASP A 265 -3.46 15.81 0.52
CA ASP A 265 -4.76 15.14 0.52
C ASP A 265 -5.24 14.83 -0.92
N PHE A 266 -4.67 15.54 -1.90
CA PHE A 266 -5.01 15.32 -3.31
C PHE A 266 -4.29 14.08 -3.85
N TRP A 267 -5.06 13.23 -4.51
CA TRP A 267 -4.54 12.00 -5.12
C TRP A 267 -3.33 12.30 -6.03
N GLN A 268 -2.31 11.45 -5.96
CA GLN A 268 -1.03 11.56 -6.67
C GLN A 268 -0.15 12.78 -6.25
N THR A 269 -0.54 13.56 -5.25
CA THR A 269 0.27 14.69 -4.75
C THR A 269 0.99 14.32 -3.48
N GLY A 270 2.20 13.79 -3.61
CA GLY A 270 3.02 13.38 -2.46
C GLY A 270 3.83 14.52 -1.83
N PRO A 271 4.43 14.29 -0.64
CA PRO A 271 5.24 15.32 0.06
C PRO A 271 6.42 15.86 -0.77
N GLY A 272 6.95 15.05 -1.71
CA GLY A 272 8.01 15.49 -2.63
C GLY A 272 7.52 16.52 -3.64
N THR A 273 6.33 16.32 -4.18
CA THR A 273 5.66 17.26 -5.08
C THR A 273 5.31 18.56 -4.34
N VAL A 274 4.72 18.45 -3.15
CA VAL A 274 4.36 19.61 -2.33
C VAL A 274 5.58 20.48 -2.04
N ARG A 275 6.70 19.91 -1.58
CA ARG A 275 7.94 20.68 -1.33
C ARG A 275 8.49 21.39 -2.57
N ARG A 276 8.24 20.86 -3.78
CA ARG A 276 8.64 21.53 -5.04
C ARG A 276 7.67 22.65 -5.39
N LEU A 277 6.37 22.48 -5.15
CA LEU A 277 5.35 23.52 -5.32
C LEU A 277 5.56 24.67 -4.34
N GLU A 278 5.86 24.39 -3.08
CA GLU A 278 6.17 25.40 -2.05
C GLU A 278 7.38 26.28 -2.43
N LYS A 279 8.39 25.73 -3.11
CA LYS A 279 9.52 26.52 -3.63
C LYS A 279 9.12 27.50 -4.75
N LEU A 280 7.98 27.26 -5.38
CA LEU A 280 7.36 28.13 -6.39
C LEU A 280 6.29 29.04 -5.79
N ASP A 281 6.14 29.04 -4.46
CA ASP A 281 5.09 29.77 -3.73
C ASP A 281 3.68 29.35 -4.16
N ILE A 282 3.50 28.02 -4.33
CA ILE A 282 2.21 27.39 -4.68
C ILE A 282 1.80 26.47 -3.53
N HIS A 283 0.68 26.76 -2.87
CA HIS A 283 0.20 26.09 -1.66
C HIS A 283 -1.20 25.49 -1.80
N THR A 284 -1.89 25.74 -2.93
CA THR A 284 -3.24 25.22 -3.19
C THR A 284 -3.39 24.81 -4.65
N MET A 285 -4.40 23.98 -4.95
CA MET A 285 -4.71 23.61 -6.35
C MET A 285 -5.16 24.81 -7.18
N GLY A 286 -5.90 25.75 -6.58
CA GLY A 286 -6.28 26.99 -7.25
C GLY A 286 -5.10 27.88 -7.61
N GLU A 287 -4.06 27.96 -6.76
CA GLU A 287 -2.82 28.66 -7.07
C GLU A 287 -2.04 27.96 -8.19
N LEU A 288 -1.99 26.60 -8.19
CA LEU A 288 -1.37 25.83 -9.25
C LEU A 288 -2.08 26.03 -10.60
N ALA A 289 -3.42 25.99 -10.61
CA ALA A 289 -4.22 26.24 -11.81
C ALA A 289 -3.99 27.66 -12.36
N ARG A 290 -3.91 28.67 -11.51
CA ARG A 290 -3.59 30.05 -11.94
C ARG A 290 -2.14 30.18 -12.42
N ALA A 291 -1.18 29.52 -11.75
CA ALA A 291 0.21 29.50 -12.17
C ALA A 291 0.40 28.86 -13.55
N SER A 292 -0.39 27.87 -13.93
CA SER A 292 -0.31 27.24 -15.25
C SER A 292 -0.63 28.20 -16.39
N LEU A 293 -1.41 29.28 -16.14
CA LEU A 293 -1.75 30.27 -17.17
C LEU A 293 -0.62 31.26 -17.46
N THR A 294 0.29 31.47 -16.53
CA THR A 294 1.30 32.55 -16.62
C THR A 294 2.74 32.08 -16.39
N ARG A 295 2.93 30.90 -15.80
CA ARG A 295 4.24 30.36 -15.39
C ARG A 295 4.40 28.89 -15.80
N GLU A 296 3.78 28.48 -16.89
CA GLU A 296 3.78 27.09 -17.37
C GLU A 296 5.21 26.55 -17.58
N ASP A 297 6.08 27.34 -18.23
CA ASP A 297 7.49 26.97 -18.45
C ASP A 297 8.24 26.65 -17.14
N GLU A 298 7.92 27.36 -16.07
CA GLU A 298 8.53 27.15 -14.76
C GLU A 298 8.05 25.82 -14.14
N LEU A 299 6.78 25.48 -14.32
CA LEU A 299 6.22 24.20 -13.90
C LEU A 299 6.86 23.04 -14.67
N PHE A 300 6.96 23.14 -16.01
CA PHE A 300 7.63 22.10 -16.80
C PHE A 300 9.13 21.99 -16.49
N LYS A 301 9.82 23.09 -16.20
CA LYS A 301 11.22 23.06 -15.75
C LYS A 301 11.38 22.34 -14.41
N THR A 302 10.39 22.48 -13.51
CA THR A 302 10.45 21.89 -12.16
C THR A 302 10.00 20.44 -12.11
N PHE A 303 8.97 20.08 -12.88
CA PHE A 303 8.30 18.77 -12.80
C PHE A 303 8.52 17.89 -14.03
N GLY A 304 9.08 18.44 -15.13
CA GLY A 304 9.20 17.73 -16.39
C GLY A 304 7.82 17.39 -16.96
N VAL A 305 7.67 16.20 -17.51
CA VAL A 305 6.40 15.71 -18.08
C VAL A 305 5.28 15.56 -17.04
N ASP A 306 5.64 15.40 -15.76
CA ASP A 306 4.65 15.32 -14.69
C ASP A 306 3.90 16.64 -14.47
N ALA A 307 4.40 17.78 -15.03
CA ALA A 307 3.72 19.07 -14.97
C ALA A 307 2.35 19.03 -15.64
N GLU A 308 2.22 18.30 -16.76
CA GLU A 308 0.97 18.18 -17.51
C GLU A 308 -0.14 17.57 -16.62
N ILE A 309 0.15 16.45 -15.98
CA ILE A 309 -0.81 15.80 -15.06
C ILE A 309 -1.15 16.71 -13.87
N LEU A 310 -0.15 17.39 -13.30
CA LEU A 310 -0.37 18.29 -12.17
C LEU A 310 -1.26 19.48 -12.56
N ILE A 311 -1.08 20.03 -13.76
CA ILE A 311 -1.91 21.12 -14.30
C ILE A 311 -3.33 20.62 -14.55
N ASP A 312 -3.50 19.50 -15.23
CA ASP A 312 -4.81 18.90 -15.48
C ASP A 312 -5.57 18.66 -14.17
N HIS A 313 -4.93 18.03 -13.20
CA HIS A 313 -5.52 17.78 -11.88
C HIS A 313 -5.88 19.08 -11.15
N ALA A 314 -5.07 20.13 -11.27
CA ALA A 314 -5.41 21.44 -10.68
C ALA A 314 -6.67 22.06 -11.31
N TRP A 315 -6.96 21.76 -12.57
CA TRP A 315 -8.19 22.16 -13.24
C TRP A 315 -9.36 21.19 -13.05
N GLY A 316 -9.13 20.05 -12.39
CA GLY A 316 -10.12 19.00 -12.19
C GLY A 316 -10.29 18.09 -13.41
N LEU A 317 -9.29 18.03 -14.28
CA LEU A 317 -9.29 17.22 -15.50
C LEU A 317 -8.49 15.93 -15.28
N GLU A 318 -8.95 14.84 -15.85
CA GLU A 318 -8.24 13.56 -15.94
C GLU A 318 -8.61 12.90 -17.29
N PRO A 319 -7.72 12.98 -18.27
CA PRO A 319 -7.99 12.43 -19.59
C PRO A 319 -7.93 10.90 -19.64
N CYS A 320 -7.29 10.27 -18.64
CA CYS A 320 -7.13 8.83 -18.60
C CYS A 320 -8.40 8.17 -18.08
N GLY A 321 -9.01 7.34 -18.90
CA GLY A 321 -10.18 6.56 -18.53
C GLY A 321 -9.88 5.07 -18.31
N MET A 322 -10.94 4.27 -18.14
CA MET A 322 -10.83 2.84 -17.88
C MET A 322 -10.14 2.07 -19.02
N ALA A 323 -10.42 2.45 -20.26
CA ALA A 323 -9.85 1.80 -21.44
C ALA A 323 -8.34 2.01 -21.54
N GLU A 324 -7.88 3.25 -21.30
CA GLU A 324 -6.46 3.61 -21.31
C GLU A 324 -5.71 2.86 -20.22
N ILE A 325 -6.24 2.84 -18.99
CA ILE A 325 -5.62 2.11 -17.86
C ILE A 325 -5.50 0.62 -18.19
N LYS A 326 -6.55 -0.02 -18.70
CA LYS A 326 -6.56 -1.46 -18.99
C LYS A 326 -5.70 -1.84 -20.18
N SER A 327 -5.54 -0.96 -21.15
CA SER A 327 -4.69 -1.18 -22.33
C SER A 327 -3.21 -0.85 -22.07
N TYR A 328 -2.90 -0.10 -21.01
CA TYR A 328 -1.53 0.31 -20.72
C TYR A 328 -0.60 -0.88 -20.53
N ARG A 329 0.53 -0.83 -21.20
CA ARG A 329 1.62 -1.79 -21.04
C ARG A 329 2.92 -1.00 -20.82
N PRO A 330 3.57 -1.13 -19.67
CA PRO A 330 4.81 -0.43 -19.40
C PRO A 330 5.91 -0.87 -20.38
N SER A 331 6.72 0.07 -20.84
CA SER A 331 7.88 -0.19 -21.71
C SER A 331 9.00 -0.94 -20.99
N SER A 332 9.05 -0.83 -19.68
CA SER A 332 9.94 -1.60 -18.82
C SER A 332 9.21 -1.96 -17.53
N SER A 333 9.54 -3.12 -16.99
CA SER A 333 9.01 -3.57 -15.71
C SER A 333 10.14 -3.93 -14.74
N SER A 334 9.83 -3.89 -13.46
CA SER A 334 10.74 -4.33 -12.41
C SER A 334 9.99 -5.18 -11.39
N ILE A 335 10.70 -6.08 -10.72
CA ILE A 335 10.19 -6.83 -9.58
C ILE A 335 11.10 -6.54 -8.40
N SER A 336 10.55 -6.03 -7.31
CA SER A 336 11.32 -5.67 -6.13
C SER A 336 10.79 -6.33 -4.87
N GLU A 337 11.70 -6.71 -3.99
CA GLU A 337 11.41 -7.16 -2.64
C GLU A 337 12.17 -6.31 -1.63
N GLY A 338 11.53 -5.99 -0.50
CA GLY A 338 12.14 -5.28 0.61
C GLY A 338 11.90 -6.03 1.92
N GLN A 339 12.93 -6.02 2.79
CA GLN A 339 12.83 -6.54 4.14
C GLN A 339 13.39 -5.53 5.14
N VAL A 340 12.61 -5.26 6.20
CA VAL A 340 13.09 -4.59 7.40
C VAL A 340 13.34 -5.69 8.43
N LEU A 341 14.57 -5.80 8.90
CA LEU A 341 15.00 -6.83 9.84
C LEU A 341 14.42 -6.53 11.24
N ALA A 342 14.11 -7.58 12.00
CA ALA A 342 13.57 -7.44 13.36
C ALA A 342 14.57 -6.78 14.31
N GLU A 343 15.85 -7.07 14.12
CA GLU A 343 17.00 -6.55 14.86
C GLU A 343 18.12 -6.15 13.89
N PRO A 344 19.12 -5.38 14.32
CA PRO A 344 20.28 -5.07 13.48
C PRO A 344 21.09 -6.34 13.19
N TYR A 345 21.42 -6.57 11.93
CA TYR A 345 22.24 -7.70 11.48
C TYR A 345 23.65 -7.23 11.13
N ASP A 346 24.64 -8.02 11.51
CA ASP A 346 26.01 -7.83 11.00
C ASP A 346 26.12 -8.19 9.51
N TYR A 347 27.30 -8.04 8.96
CA TYR A 347 27.56 -8.25 7.54
C TYR A 347 27.24 -9.69 7.10
N ASP A 348 27.63 -10.71 7.88
CA ASP A 348 27.49 -12.11 7.49
C ASP A 348 26.03 -12.56 7.52
N HIS A 349 25.28 -12.18 8.56
CA HIS A 349 23.84 -12.42 8.62
C HIS A 349 23.08 -11.65 7.53
N ALA A 350 23.43 -10.38 7.26
CA ALA A 350 22.82 -9.61 6.20
C ALA A 350 23.07 -10.23 4.81
N ARG A 351 24.25 -10.84 4.59
CA ARG A 351 24.58 -11.55 3.35
C ARG A 351 23.72 -12.79 3.14
N ILE A 352 23.36 -13.52 4.22
CA ILE A 352 22.40 -14.63 4.17
C ILE A 352 21.04 -14.11 3.68
N ILE A 353 20.58 -12.99 4.23
CA ILE A 353 19.30 -12.37 3.83
C ILE A 353 19.31 -11.98 2.34
N VAL A 354 20.40 -11.39 1.84
CA VAL A 354 20.53 -11.08 0.40
C VAL A 354 20.42 -12.34 -0.44
N THR A 355 21.04 -13.44 -0.01
CA THR A 355 20.95 -14.75 -0.70
C THR A 355 19.50 -15.26 -0.72
N GLU A 356 18.80 -15.20 0.41
CA GLU A 356 17.39 -15.61 0.51
C GLU A 356 16.47 -14.73 -0.36
N MET A 357 16.68 -13.41 -0.35
CA MET A 357 15.88 -12.49 -1.17
C MET A 357 16.15 -12.67 -2.66
N ALA A 358 17.40 -12.93 -3.06
CA ALA A 358 17.74 -13.26 -4.44
C ALA A 358 17.07 -14.56 -4.89
N ASP A 359 17.01 -15.57 -4.02
CA ASP A 359 16.32 -16.84 -4.30
C ASP A 359 14.80 -16.65 -4.43
N SER A 360 14.20 -15.85 -3.56
CA SER A 360 12.77 -15.46 -3.68
C SER A 360 12.48 -14.76 -5.01
N LEU A 361 13.36 -13.87 -5.44
CA LEU A 361 13.25 -13.16 -6.71
C LEU A 361 13.31 -14.12 -7.90
N VAL A 362 14.20 -15.14 -7.86
CA VAL A 362 14.26 -16.22 -8.85
C VAL A 362 12.94 -16.96 -8.94
N TYR A 363 12.32 -17.30 -7.81
CA TYR A 363 11.02 -17.97 -7.81
C TYR A 363 9.93 -17.12 -8.46
N GLN A 364 9.89 -15.81 -8.16
CA GLN A 364 8.90 -14.91 -8.78
C GLN A 364 9.10 -14.77 -10.29
N LEU A 365 10.35 -14.63 -10.75
CA LEU A 365 10.68 -14.58 -12.17
C LEU A 365 10.30 -15.87 -12.88
N THR A 366 10.66 -17.02 -12.30
CA THR A 366 10.35 -18.35 -12.85
C THR A 366 8.83 -18.59 -12.92
N ASP A 367 8.11 -18.23 -11.85
CA ASP A 367 6.66 -18.41 -11.73
C ASP A 367 5.89 -17.64 -12.80
N LYS A 368 6.32 -16.41 -13.08
CA LYS A 368 5.72 -15.50 -14.06
C LYS A 368 6.28 -15.70 -15.49
N ASN A 369 7.20 -16.66 -15.68
CA ASN A 369 7.92 -16.89 -16.94
C ASN A 369 8.62 -15.61 -17.44
N LEU A 370 9.38 -14.96 -16.55
CA LEU A 370 10.08 -13.71 -16.79
C LEU A 370 11.60 -13.87 -16.66
N ILE A 371 12.36 -12.98 -17.30
CA ILE A 371 13.80 -12.81 -17.17
C ILE A 371 14.13 -11.36 -16.87
N THR A 372 15.30 -11.11 -16.27
CA THR A 372 15.77 -9.76 -15.94
C THR A 372 17.12 -9.47 -16.58
N GLU A 373 17.36 -8.19 -16.97
CA GLU A 373 18.66 -7.74 -17.49
C GLU A 373 19.66 -7.34 -16.39
N GLY A 374 19.25 -7.30 -15.13
CA GLY A 374 20.13 -6.91 -14.04
C GLY A 374 19.43 -6.72 -12.71
N LEU A 375 20.22 -6.38 -11.71
CA LEU A 375 19.78 -6.19 -10.32
C LEU A 375 20.17 -4.81 -9.80
N THR A 376 19.35 -4.32 -8.86
CA THR A 376 19.71 -3.22 -7.97
C THR A 376 19.58 -3.70 -6.53
N LEU A 377 20.50 -3.29 -5.67
CA LEU A 377 20.52 -3.59 -4.24
C LEU A 377 20.64 -2.29 -3.45
N ASP A 378 19.73 -2.11 -2.48
CA ASP A 378 19.75 -1.02 -1.51
C ASP A 378 19.88 -1.58 -0.10
N ILE A 379 20.83 -1.03 0.67
CA ILE A 379 21.14 -1.44 2.04
C ILE A 379 20.94 -0.23 2.95
N GLY A 380 20.01 -0.34 3.89
CA GLY A 380 19.81 0.64 4.95
C GLY A 380 20.46 0.15 6.24
N TYR A 381 21.36 0.95 6.79
CA TYR A 381 22.05 0.64 8.05
C TYR A 381 21.19 1.03 9.25
N ASP A 382 21.43 0.36 10.39
CA ASP A 382 20.73 0.67 11.63
C ASP A 382 21.22 1.99 12.24
N ARG A 383 20.32 2.70 12.92
CA ARG A 383 20.64 3.94 13.61
C ARG A 383 21.63 3.75 14.77
N GLU A 384 21.67 2.56 15.37
CA GLU A 384 22.57 2.24 16.46
C GLU A 384 24.04 2.45 16.09
N ASN A 385 24.38 2.32 14.80
CA ASN A 385 25.71 2.68 14.31
C ASN A 385 26.07 4.16 14.59
N VAL A 386 25.08 5.08 14.50
CA VAL A 386 25.28 6.50 14.83
C VAL A 386 25.14 6.75 16.32
N ASP A 387 24.15 6.13 16.97
CA ASP A 387 23.84 6.33 18.39
C ASP A 387 24.99 5.84 19.30
N SER A 388 25.77 4.83 18.86
CA SER A 388 26.96 4.34 19.56
C SER A 388 28.14 5.33 19.56
N GLY A 389 28.10 6.36 18.71
CA GLY A 389 29.18 7.32 18.52
C GLY A 389 30.39 6.78 17.74
N ALA A 390 30.37 5.54 17.29
CA ALA A 390 31.47 4.93 16.53
C ALA A 390 31.49 5.30 15.04
N TYR A 391 30.32 5.71 14.49
CA TYR A 391 30.19 6.07 13.09
C TYR A 391 30.40 7.54 12.85
N HIS A 392 31.39 7.89 12.04
CA HIS A 392 31.74 9.29 11.67
C HIS A 392 31.50 9.61 10.18
N GLY A 393 30.87 8.69 9.45
CA GLY A 393 30.58 8.85 8.03
C GLY A 393 29.35 9.73 7.75
N PRO A 394 28.94 9.84 6.46
CA PRO A 394 27.76 10.60 6.05
C PRO A 394 26.46 10.07 6.66
N VAL A 395 25.65 10.96 7.24
CA VAL A 395 24.32 10.61 7.78
C VAL A 395 23.22 11.31 6.99
N HIS A 396 22.02 10.72 7.03
CA HIS A 396 20.79 11.38 6.58
C HIS A 396 19.71 11.30 7.67
N ILE A 397 18.69 12.13 7.54
CA ILE A 397 17.54 12.12 8.43
C ILE A 397 16.49 11.18 7.83
N ASP A 398 16.08 10.17 8.59
CA ASP A 398 15.03 9.26 8.16
C ASP A 398 13.63 9.90 8.25
N HIS A 399 12.59 9.19 7.80
CA HIS A 399 11.20 9.66 7.86
C HIS A 399 10.72 10.03 9.28
N TYR A 400 11.36 9.50 10.32
CA TYR A 400 11.03 9.76 11.72
C TYR A 400 11.90 10.87 12.35
N GLY A 401 12.67 11.59 11.54
CA GLY A 401 13.56 12.65 12.02
C GLY A 401 14.85 12.17 12.69
N ARG A 402 15.20 10.86 12.57
CA ARG A 402 16.35 10.26 13.23
C ARG A 402 17.56 10.27 12.31
N LYS A 403 18.75 10.51 12.88
CA LYS A 403 20.01 10.36 12.15
C LYS A 403 20.32 8.87 11.93
N VAL A 404 20.56 8.49 10.69
CA VAL A 404 20.99 7.13 10.29
C VAL A 404 22.15 7.24 9.31
N PRO A 405 23.04 6.23 9.23
CA PRO A 405 24.10 6.23 8.23
C PRO A 405 23.52 6.31 6.82
N LYS A 406 24.26 6.93 5.91
CA LYS A 406 23.87 6.92 4.50
C LYS A 406 23.85 5.47 4.01
N GLY A 407 22.73 5.03 3.44
CA GLY A 407 22.60 3.68 2.88
C GLY A 407 23.54 3.42 1.72
N ALA A 408 23.87 2.15 1.49
CA ALA A 408 24.60 1.72 0.32
C ALA A 408 23.62 1.37 -0.81
N HIS A 409 24.00 1.72 -2.03
CA HIS A 409 23.24 1.48 -3.24
C HIS A 409 24.15 1.02 -4.36
N GLY A 410 23.71 0.04 -5.11
CA GLY A 410 24.44 -0.42 -6.30
C GLY A 410 23.53 -1.13 -7.28
N SER A 411 23.97 -1.17 -8.54
CA SER A 411 23.30 -1.93 -9.59
C SER A 411 24.32 -2.73 -10.40
N LYS A 412 23.86 -3.85 -10.93
CA LYS A 412 24.62 -4.73 -11.81
C LYS A 412 23.76 -5.08 -13.02
N ARG A 413 24.29 -4.82 -14.21
CA ARG A 413 23.70 -5.33 -15.46
C ARG A 413 24.33 -6.68 -15.78
N PHE A 414 23.51 -7.63 -16.22
CA PHE A 414 23.95 -8.94 -16.68
C PHE A 414 24.41 -8.88 -18.14
N GLU A 415 25.30 -9.77 -18.50
CA GLU A 415 25.72 -9.93 -19.90
C GLU A 415 24.57 -10.42 -20.78
N ASN A 416 23.82 -11.41 -20.27
CA ASN A 416 22.59 -11.92 -20.87
C ASN A 416 21.42 -11.86 -19.88
N PRO A 417 20.21 -11.50 -20.33
CA PRO A 417 19.03 -11.57 -19.48
C PRO A 417 18.85 -12.97 -18.90
N SER A 418 18.53 -13.08 -17.61
CA SER A 418 18.48 -14.37 -16.92
C SER A 418 17.41 -14.41 -15.82
N ASN A 419 16.94 -15.61 -15.51
CA ASN A 419 16.20 -15.96 -14.28
C ASN A 419 16.86 -17.16 -13.56
N LEU A 420 18.09 -17.51 -13.92
CA LEU A 420 18.81 -18.62 -13.31
C LEU A 420 19.25 -18.29 -11.89
N SER A 421 19.02 -19.22 -10.97
CA SER A 421 19.39 -19.11 -9.57
C SER A 421 20.90 -18.91 -9.40
N SER A 422 21.72 -19.64 -10.19
CA SER A 422 23.18 -19.52 -10.21
C SER A 422 23.65 -18.12 -10.56
N VAL A 423 23.01 -17.46 -11.53
CA VAL A 423 23.36 -16.10 -11.96
C VAL A 423 22.90 -15.08 -10.94
N ILE A 424 21.60 -15.09 -10.61
CA ILE A 424 20.98 -14.03 -9.77
C ILE A 424 21.58 -14.02 -8.37
N ILE A 425 21.77 -15.18 -7.73
CA ILE A 425 22.33 -15.25 -6.37
C ILE A 425 23.79 -14.82 -6.38
N THR A 426 24.60 -15.30 -7.36
CA THR A 426 26.01 -14.95 -7.46
C THR A 426 26.17 -13.44 -7.64
N GLU A 427 25.45 -12.84 -8.57
CA GLU A 427 25.55 -11.41 -8.85
C GLU A 427 25.00 -10.55 -7.70
N ALA A 428 23.92 -10.98 -7.03
CA ALA A 428 23.38 -10.27 -5.87
C ALA A 428 24.35 -10.27 -4.69
N THR A 429 24.95 -11.43 -4.38
CA THR A 429 25.94 -11.54 -3.30
C THR A 429 27.23 -10.81 -3.62
N ALA A 430 27.73 -10.89 -4.85
CA ALA A 430 28.90 -10.13 -5.28
C ALA A 430 28.66 -8.61 -5.23
N LEU A 431 27.45 -8.16 -5.61
CA LEU A 431 27.07 -6.76 -5.50
C LEU A 431 27.02 -6.31 -4.04
N PHE A 432 26.44 -7.13 -3.15
CA PHE A 432 26.43 -6.88 -1.71
C PHE A 432 27.85 -6.76 -1.16
N ASP A 433 28.72 -7.73 -1.48
CA ASP A 433 30.12 -7.76 -1.03
C ASP A 433 30.91 -6.51 -1.49
N LYS A 434 30.51 -5.93 -2.63
CA LYS A 434 31.13 -4.72 -3.19
C LYS A 434 30.67 -3.43 -2.53
N ILE A 435 29.37 -3.31 -2.17
CA ILE A 435 28.78 -2.04 -1.73
C ILE A 435 28.58 -1.93 -0.23
N ALA A 436 28.43 -3.06 0.49
CA ALA A 436 28.16 -3.06 1.91
C ALA A 436 29.39 -2.68 2.73
N ASP A 437 29.19 -1.81 3.72
CA ASP A 437 30.18 -1.53 4.75
C ASP A 437 30.17 -2.66 5.79
N LYS A 438 31.28 -3.38 5.90
CA LYS A 438 31.42 -4.54 6.78
C LYS A 438 31.43 -4.19 8.26
N THR A 439 31.59 -2.93 8.61
CA THR A 439 31.66 -2.45 10.00
C THR A 439 30.31 -2.01 10.55
N LEU A 440 29.31 -1.89 9.67
CA LEU A 440 27.99 -1.37 10.04
C LEU A 440 26.94 -2.47 10.10
N THR A 441 26.07 -2.38 11.09
CA THR A 441 24.91 -3.23 11.18
C THR A 441 23.80 -2.78 10.22
N VAL A 442 23.18 -3.76 9.56
CA VAL A 442 22.15 -3.59 8.55
C VAL A 442 20.76 -3.70 9.17
N ARG A 443 19.84 -2.83 8.74
CA ARG A 443 18.44 -2.81 9.20
C ARG A 443 17.44 -3.08 8.10
N ARG A 444 17.78 -2.73 6.86
CA ARG A 444 16.90 -2.87 5.71
C ARG A 444 17.68 -3.33 4.49
N ILE A 445 17.09 -4.25 3.74
CA ILE A 445 17.61 -4.70 2.44
C ILE A 445 16.46 -4.61 1.44
N THR A 446 16.76 -4.10 0.24
CA THR A 446 15.83 -4.11 -0.89
C THR A 446 16.59 -4.62 -2.10
N ILE A 447 16.05 -5.63 -2.78
CA ILE A 447 16.56 -6.16 -4.05
C ILE A 447 15.52 -5.92 -5.15
N CYS A 448 15.99 -5.52 -6.33
CA CYS A 448 15.13 -5.25 -7.47
C CYS A 448 15.70 -5.90 -8.73
N ALA A 449 14.89 -6.70 -9.41
CA ALA A 449 15.15 -7.13 -10.79
C ALA A 449 14.72 -6.01 -11.75
N ASN A 450 15.64 -5.57 -12.61
CA ASN A 450 15.45 -4.44 -13.51
C ASN A 450 15.19 -4.92 -14.93
N ARG A 451 14.42 -4.13 -15.71
CA ARG A 451 14.12 -4.42 -17.12
C ARG A 451 13.65 -5.85 -17.31
N VAL A 452 12.63 -6.19 -16.55
CA VAL A 452 12.01 -7.52 -16.57
C VAL A 452 11.19 -7.67 -17.85
N THR A 453 11.40 -8.76 -18.58
CA THR A 453 10.70 -9.09 -19.82
C THR A 453 10.24 -10.55 -19.79
N ALA A 454 9.35 -10.93 -20.71
CA ALA A 454 8.94 -12.31 -20.85
C ALA A 454 10.10 -13.23 -21.28
N ASP A 455 10.20 -14.41 -20.66
CA ASP A 455 11.13 -15.45 -21.13
C ASP A 455 10.57 -16.12 -22.38
N THR A 456 11.03 -15.69 -23.54
CA THR A 456 10.64 -16.27 -24.84
C THR A 456 11.31 -17.61 -25.12
N GLY A 457 12.20 -18.06 -24.24
CA GLY A 457 13.02 -19.25 -24.45
C GLY A 457 14.15 -19.06 -25.47
N THR A 458 14.29 -17.85 -26.01
CA THR A 458 15.36 -17.52 -26.96
C THR A 458 16.61 -17.15 -26.17
N TYR A 459 17.67 -17.89 -26.35
CA TYR A 459 18.99 -17.61 -25.80
C TYR A 459 19.94 -17.20 -26.94
N GLN A 460 20.59 -16.07 -26.79
CA GLN A 460 21.61 -15.65 -27.73
C GLN A 460 22.93 -16.32 -27.33
N PHE A 461 23.32 -17.36 -28.06
CA PHE A 461 24.61 -18.01 -27.85
C PHE A 461 25.76 -17.08 -28.18
N SER A 462 26.74 -17.04 -27.31
CA SER A 462 28.06 -16.51 -27.61
C SER A 462 28.85 -17.57 -28.39
N LEU A 463 29.77 -17.13 -29.23
CA LEU A 463 30.74 -18.03 -29.89
C LEU A 463 31.63 -18.82 -28.91
N PHE A 464 31.63 -18.41 -27.63
CA PHE A 464 32.38 -19.02 -26.55
C PHE A 464 31.50 -19.84 -25.58
N ASP A 465 30.22 -19.99 -25.86
CA ASP A 465 29.34 -20.82 -25.03
C ASP A 465 29.64 -22.30 -25.29
N ASP A 466 30.03 -22.99 -24.22
CA ASP A 466 30.28 -24.43 -24.24
C ASP A 466 28.93 -25.18 -24.17
N ALA A 467 28.78 -26.23 -24.96
CA ALA A 467 27.59 -27.07 -24.98
C ALA A 467 27.25 -27.63 -23.57
N GLU A 468 28.28 -27.89 -22.76
CA GLU A 468 28.09 -28.33 -21.37
C GLU A 468 27.42 -27.26 -20.49
N ASN A 469 27.78 -25.98 -20.69
CA ASN A 469 27.15 -24.87 -19.96
C ASN A 469 25.68 -24.70 -20.35
N VAL A 470 25.36 -24.86 -21.63
CA VAL A 470 23.96 -24.79 -22.11
C VAL A 470 23.12 -25.90 -21.50
N GLU A 471 23.63 -27.14 -21.46
CA GLU A 471 22.93 -28.25 -20.83
C GLU A 471 22.72 -28.05 -19.33
N LYS A 472 23.70 -27.49 -18.62
CA LYS A 472 23.58 -27.12 -17.20
C LYS A 472 22.48 -26.08 -16.99
N MET A 473 22.43 -25.03 -17.80
CA MET A 473 21.40 -23.98 -17.75
C MET A 473 20.00 -24.56 -17.98
N GLU A 474 19.83 -25.44 -18.96
CA GLU A 474 18.53 -26.08 -19.22
C GLU A 474 18.10 -26.98 -18.07
N LYS A 475 19.02 -27.74 -17.48
CA LYS A 475 18.76 -28.56 -16.29
C LYS A 475 18.34 -27.70 -15.11
N GLU A 476 19.03 -26.58 -14.88
CA GLU A 476 18.69 -25.63 -13.81
C GLU A 476 17.32 -25.02 -14.03
N LYS A 477 16.97 -24.54 -15.23
CA LYS A 477 15.64 -24.04 -15.58
C LYS A 477 14.53 -25.08 -15.32
N LYS A 478 14.75 -26.33 -15.73
CA LYS A 478 13.80 -27.43 -15.48
C LYS A 478 13.61 -27.68 -13.99
N LEU A 479 14.69 -27.68 -13.23
CA LEU A 479 14.65 -27.85 -11.77
C LEU A 479 13.90 -26.70 -11.10
N GLN A 480 14.19 -25.45 -11.46
CA GLN A 480 13.50 -24.27 -10.91
C GLN A 480 11.98 -24.32 -11.16
N LYS A 481 11.56 -24.67 -12.40
CA LYS A 481 10.13 -24.83 -12.73
C LYS A 481 9.47 -25.94 -11.91
N ALA A 482 10.16 -27.06 -11.69
CA ALA A 482 9.67 -28.15 -10.85
C ALA A 482 9.52 -27.71 -9.39
N LEU A 483 10.53 -27.00 -8.84
CA LEU A 483 10.49 -26.46 -7.49
C LEU A 483 9.33 -25.49 -7.29
N VAL A 484 9.13 -24.53 -8.20
CA VAL A 484 8.00 -23.57 -8.17
C VAL A 484 6.67 -24.32 -8.21
N SER A 485 6.53 -25.34 -9.06
CA SER A 485 5.30 -26.16 -9.14
C SER A 485 5.00 -26.89 -7.82
N LEU A 486 6.03 -27.44 -7.17
CA LEU A 486 5.88 -28.11 -5.88
C LEU A 486 5.52 -27.13 -4.77
N MET A 487 6.17 -25.97 -4.73
CA MET A 487 5.89 -24.90 -3.74
C MET A 487 4.47 -24.34 -3.91
N LYS A 488 3.96 -24.23 -5.14
CA LYS A 488 2.56 -23.83 -5.40
C LYS A 488 1.57 -24.88 -4.87
N LYS A 489 1.89 -26.16 -5.05
CA LYS A 489 0.99 -27.26 -4.67
C LYS A 489 0.99 -27.54 -3.18
N TYR A 490 2.16 -27.47 -2.53
CA TYR A 490 2.36 -27.92 -1.15
C TYR A 490 2.74 -26.80 -0.17
N GLY A 491 2.81 -25.56 -0.64
CA GLY A 491 3.20 -24.38 0.14
C GLY A 491 4.69 -24.02 0.00
N LYS A 492 4.99 -22.75 0.22
CA LYS A 492 6.35 -22.18 0.02
C LYS A 492 7.43 -22.85 0.88
N ASN A 493 7.09 -23.41 2.03
CA ASN A 493 8.02 -24.11 2.93
C ASN A 493 8.13 -25.62 2.66
N SER A 494 7.49 -26.15 1.61
CA SER A 494 7.58 -27.56 1.27
C SER A 494 8.97 -27.99 0.78
N ILE A 495 9.73 -27.05 0.22
CA ILE A 495 11.10 -27.25 -0.20
C ILE A 495 11.90 -26.03 0.22
N LEU A 496 12.96 -26.25 0.98
CA LEU A 496 13.87 -25.22 1.51
C LEU A 496 15.32 -25.56 1.14
N LYS A 497 16.14 -24.55 0.91
CA LYS A 497 17.59 -24.71 0.74
C LYS A 497 18.28 -24.81 2.11
N GLY A 498 19.47 -25.40 2.16
CA GLY A 498 20.26 -25.47 3.41
C GLY A 498 20.54 -24.09 4.02
N THR A 499 20.70 -23.06 3.18
CA THR A 499 20.87 -21.67 3.61
C THR A 499 19.72 -21.12 4.44
N ASN A 500 18.48 -21.64 4.26
CA ASN A 500 17.31 -21.23 5.04
C ASN A 500 17.26 -21.77 6.47
N TYR A 501 18.27 -22.57 6.85
CA TYR A 501 18.45 -23.12 8.21
C TYR A 501 19.66 -22.54 8.94
N LEU A 502 20.41 -21.64 8.27
CA LEU A 502 21.51 -20.92 8.91
C LEU A 502 20.98 -19.97 9.97
N ASP A 503 21.84 -19.65 10.93
CA ASP A 503 21.56 -18.61 11.90
C ASP A 503 21.34 -17.26 11.19
N GLY A 504 20.33 -16.51 11.62
CA GLY A 504 19.92 -15.27 10.97
C GLY A 504 19.05 -15.43 9.71
N ALA A 505 18.81 -16.66 9.18
CA ALA A 505 17.93 -16.87 8.04
C ALA A 505 16.45 -16.60 8.39
N THR A 506 15.72 -15.93 7.49
CA THR A 506 14.33 -15.50 7.73
C THR A 506 13.31 -16.07 6.75
N MET A 507 13.75 -16.76 5.69
CA MET A 507 12.86 -17.21 4.60
C MET A 507 11.69 -18.06 5.09
N ARG A 508 11.92 -18.96 6.05
CA ARG A 508 10.88 -19.85 6.59
C ARG A 508 9.72 -19.08 7.23
N GLU A 509 10.02 -18.00 7.95
CA GLU A 509 9.01 -17.12 8.55
C GLU A 509 8.36 -16.23 7.49
N ARG A 510 9.16 -15.68 6.55
CA ARG A 510 8.66 -14.85 5.46
C ARG A 510 7.71 -15.59 4.54
N ASN A 511 7.94 -16.86 4.28
CA ASN A 511 7.05 -17.70 3.49
C ASN A 511 5.65 -17.87 4.11
N GLN A 512 5.51 -17.61 5.41
CA GLN A 512 4.22 -17.60 6.13
C GLN A 512 3.58 -16.21 6.17
N GLN A 513 4.12 -15.25 5.42
CA GLN A 513 3.65 -13.87 5.37
C GLN A 513 3.17 -13.50 3.97
N ILE A 514 2.21 -12.58 3.92
CA ILE A 514 1.76 -11.90 2.72
C ILE A 514 1.91 -10.40 2.98
N GLY A 515 2.65 -9.70 2.12
CA GLY A 515 2.93 -8.26 2.31
C GLY A 515 3.63 -7.92 3.63
N GLY A 516 4.42 -8.85 4.20
CA GLY A 516 5.12 -8.68 5.48
C GLY A 516 4.27 -8.90 6.74
N HIS A 517 3.01 -9.38 6.57
CA HIS A 517 2.07 -9.70 7.65
C HIS A 517 1.72 -11.19 7.63
N ARG A 518 1.26 -11.73 8.75
CA ARG A 518 0.86 -13.14 8.85
C ARG A 518 -0.21 -13.48 7.81
N SER A 519 -0.06 -14.62 7.17
CA SER A 519 -1.04 -15.10 6.19
C SER A 519 -2.37 -15.52 6.84
N GLY A 520 -2.34 -16.00 8.07
CA GLY A 520 -3.51 -16.46 8.82
C GLY A 520 -3.42 -17.94 9.11
#